data_4ceff730e77859d65251b577bec246b1
#
_entry.id   4ceff730e77859d65251b577bec246b1
#
_cell.length_a   1.000
_cell.length_b   1.000
_cell.length_c   1.000
_cell.angle_alpha   90.00
_cell.angle_beta   90.00
_cell.angle_gamma   90.00
#
_symmetry.space_group_name_H-M   'P 1'
#
loop_
_entity.id
_entity.type
_entity.pdbx_description
1 polymer ?
#
loop_
_entity_poly.entity_id
_entity_poly.type
_entity_poly.pdbx_seq_one_letter_code
_entity_poly.pdbx_strand_id
1 'polypeptide(L)'
;VRGFLARVISDGGEIMIIKSLKLKNYRNYDLLDLTFDPKTNILYGDNAQGKTNILEALYLSGTTKSHRGTKDRDMIQFGYDESHLETVVEKKGIIFQIDMHLKKNSPKGIAIDKVPIRRASELFGIVHFVFFSPVTLFTYPSSVL
;
A
#
# COMPACT_ATOMS: atom_id res chain seq x y z
N VAL A 1 22.58 -4.27 1.64
CA VAL A 1 21.21 -4.49 2.15
C VAL A 1 20.37 -3.27 1.86
N ARG A 2 19.34 -3.45 1.08
CA ARG A 2 18.39 -2.40 0.77
C ARG A 2 17.15 -2.59 1.62
N GLY A 3 16.87 -1.64 2.52
CA GLY A 3 15.69 -1.64 3.36
C GLY A 3 14.77 -0.48 3.04
N PHE A 4 13.49 -0.65 3.28
CA PHE A 4 12.50 0.40 3.23
C PHE A 4 11.88 0.57 4.61
N LEU A 5 11.76 1.81 5.03
CA LEU A 5 11.05 2.17 6.25
C LEU A 5 9.67 2.68 5.87
N ALA A 6 8.64 2.01 6.34
CA ALA A 6 7.27 2.47 6.19
C ALA A 6 6.73 2.95 7.55
N ARG A 7 6.62 4.25 7.71
CA ARG A 7 5.92 4.85 8.84
C ARG A 7 4.83 5.75 8.29
N VAL A 8 3.66 5.63 8.84
CA VAL A 8 2.52 6.41 8.38
C VAL A 8 2.18 7.44 9.45
N ILE A 9 2.20 8.71 9.05
CA ILE A 9 1.81 9.84 9.89
C ILE A 9 0.64 10.52 9.18
N SER A 10 -0.49 10.65 9.85
CA SER A 10 -1.61 11.41 9.32
C SER A 10 -1.44 12.91 9.59
N ASP A 11 -2.18 13.74 8.86
CA ASP A 11 -2.25 15.17 9.11
C ASP A 11 -2.62 15.47 10.56
N GLY A 12 -1.94 16.46 11.15
CA GLY A 12 -2.19 16.87 12.54
C GLY A 12 -1.47 16.04 13.59
N GLY A 13 -0.49 15.18 13.21
CA GLY A 13 0.30 14.38 14.16
C GLY A 13 -0.40 13.12 14.66
N GLU A 14 -1.53 12.77 14.08
CA GLU A 14 -2.22 11.52 14.38
C GLU A 14 -1.50 10.33 13.78
N ILE A 15 -1.29 9.30 14.57
CA ILE A 15 -0.62 8.09 14.13
C ILE A 15 -1.65 7.17 13.47
N MET A 16 -1.40 6.82 12.20
CA MET A 16 -2.08 5.74 11.53
C MET A 16 -1.14 4.52 11.50
N ILE A 17 -1.68 3.37 11.81
CA ILE A 17 -0.93 2.11 11.85
C ILE A 17 -1.44 1.21 10.73
N ILE A 18 -0.53 0.74 9.88
CA ILE A 18 -0.86 -0.33 8.94
C ILE A 18 -0.79 -1.65 9.71
N LYS A 19 -1.89 -2.38 9.74
CA LYS A 19 -1.99 -3.66 10.45
C LYS A 19 -1.60 -4.83 9.56
N SER A 20 -2.10 -4.84 8.33
CA SER A 20 -1.85 -5.95 7.40
C SER A 20 -2.01 -5.53 5.94
N LEU A 21 -1.39 -6.29 5.07
CA LEU A 21 -1.54 -6.20 3.62
C LEU A 21 -1.68 -7.60 3.04
N LYS A 22 -2.73 -7.83 2.28
CA LYS A 22 -2.89 -9.05 1.50
C LYS A 22 -2.96 -8.71 0.02
N LEU A 23 -2.23 -9.45 -0.78
CA LEU A 23 -2.20 -9.31 -2.23
C LEU A 23 -2.55 -10.64 -2.88
N LYS A 24 -3.31 -10.58 -3.97
CA LYS A 24 -3.60 -11.72 -4.83
C LYS A 24 -3.41 -11.31 -6.28
N ASN A 25 -2.60 -12.06 -7.02
CA ASN A 25 -2.29 -11.84 -8.43
C ASN A 25 -1.80 -10.40 -8.70
N TYR A 26 -0.93 -9.90 -7.82
CA TYR A 26 -0.41 -8.54 -7.89
C TYR A 26 1.08 -8.57 -8.21
N ARG A 27 1.49 -7.97 -9.32
CA ARG A 27 2.89 -7.96 -9.77
C ARG A 27 3.47 -9.38 -9.80
N ASN A 28 4.50 -9.65 -9.01
CA ASN A 28 5.15 -10.94 -8.88
C ASN A 28 4.56 -11.83 -7.77
N TYR A 29 3.51 -11.38 -7.11
CA TYR A 29 2.88 -12.11 -6.01
C TYR A 29 1.61 -12.84 -6.45
N ASP A 30 1.63 -14.15 -6.37
CA ASP A 30 0.40 -14.98 -6.46
C ASP A 30 -0.49 -14.73 -5.27
N LEU A 31 0.10 -14.87 -4.08
CA LEU A 31 -0.50 -14.57 -2.79
C LEU A 31 0.58 -13.99 -1.88
N LEU A 32 0.23 -12.93 -1.18
CA LEU A 32 1.05 -12.36 -0.11
C LEU A 32 0.14 -12.02 1.06
N ASP A 33 0.55 -12.37 2.26
CA ASP A 33 -0.12 -12.01 3.50
C ASP A 33 0.93 -11.51 4.48
N LEU A 34 0.91 -10.21 4.77
CA LEU A 34 1.84 -9.55 5.67
C LEU A 34 1.10 -8.92 6.84
N THR A 35 1.61 -9.17 8.03
CA THR A 35 1.23 -8.45 9.24
C THR A 35 2.37 -7.52 9.64
N PHE A 36 2.03 -6.29 9.99
CA PHE A 36 3.03 -5.26 10.31
C PHE A 36 3.10 -5.01 11.81
N ASP A 37 4.30 -4.68 12.27
CA ASP A 37 4.51 -4.17 13.61
C ASP A 37 3.95 -2.74 13.72
N PRO A 38 3.31 -2.36 14.84
CA PRO A 38 2.74 -1.02 14.98
C PRO A 38 3.78 0.11 15.02
N LYS A 39 5.05 -0.18 15.27
CA LYS A 39 6.10 0.84 15.36
C LYS A 39 6.85 1.03 14.07
N THR A 40 7.70 0.09 13.72
CA THR A 40 8.60 0.20 12.58
C THR A 40 8.70 -1.14 11.88
N ASN A 41 8.56 -1.13 10.56
CA ASN A 41 8.73 -2.30 9.73
C ASN A 41 9.83 -2.03 8.71
N ILE A 42 10.77 -2.94 8.60
CA ILE A 42 11.86 -2.87 7.65
C ILE A 42 11.68 -4.01 6.65
N LEU A 43 11.47 -3.66 5.40
CA LEU A 43 11.43 -4.61 4.30
C LEU A 43 12.82 -4.72 3.72
N TYR A 44 13.42 -5.89 3.80
CA TYR A 44 14.76 -6.15 3.28
C TYR A 44 14.82 -7.49 2.55
N GLY A 45 15.87 -7.68 1.77
CA GLY A 45 16.11 -8.89 1.00
C GLY A 45 16.76 -8.58 -0.33
N ASP A 46 17.13 -9.62 -1.07
CA ASP A 46 17.84 -9.50 -2.35
C ASP A 46 16.92 -9.05 -3.49
N ASN A 47 15.62 -9.33 -3.39
CA ASN A 47 14.64 -8.93 -4.39
C ASN A 47 14.13 -7.50 -4.12
N ALA A 48 14.87 -6.51 -4.64
CA ALA A 48 14.50 -5.10 -4.53
C ALA A 48 13.13 -4.80 -5.17
N GLN A 49 12.78 -5.51 -6.24
CA GLN A 49 11.53 -5.31 -6.96
C GLN A 49 10.32 -5.78 -6.17
N GLY A 50 10.42 -6.88 -5.45
CA GLY A 50 9.34 -7.36 -4.57
C GLY A 50 9.02 -6.37 -3.45
N LYS A 51 10.05 -5.79 -2.83
CA LYS A 51 9.89 -4.76 -1.80
C LYS A 51 9.21 -3.51 -2.35
N THR A 52 9.64 -3.05 -3.52
CA THR A 52 9.05 -1.90 -4.19
C THR A 52 7.59 -2.16 -4.55
N ASN A 53 7.24 -3.38 -4.94
CA ASN A 53 5.87 -3.76 -5.24
C ASN A 53 4.97 -3.76 -4.00
N ILE A 54 5.50 -4.12 -2.83
CA ILE A 54 4.77 -4.02 -1.55
C ILE A 54 4.49 -2.54 -1.22
N LEU A 55 5.49 -1.68 -1.35
CA LEU A 55 5.31 -0.24 -1.11
C LEU A 55 4.33 0.38 -2.11
N GLU A 56 4.38 -0.03 -3.37
CA GLU A 56 3.42 0.41 -4.37
C GLU A 56 2.00 0.01 -3.99
N ALA A 57 1.80 -1.21 -3.53
CA ALA A 57 0.50 -1.69 -3.09
C ALA A 57 -0.06 -0.89 -1.90
N LEU A 58 0.80 -0.59 -0.92
CA LEU A 58 0.42 0.27 0.21
C LEU A 58 0.05 1.68 -0.25
N TYR A 59 0.87 2.27 -1.10
CA TYR A 59 0.61 3.61 -1.65
C TYR A 59 -0.68 3.64 -2.47
N LEU A 60 -0.90 2.63 -3.30
CA LEU A 60 -2.12 2.46 -4.08
C LEU A 60 -3.35 2.39 -3.17
N SER A 61 -3.25 1.65 -2.06
CA SER A 61 -4.35 1.51 -1.10
C SER A 61 -4.76 2.84 -0.46
N GLY A 62 -3.84 3.78 -0.34
CA GLY A 62 -4.11 5.09 0.25
C GLY A 62 -4.45 6.20 -0.74
N THR A 63 -3.99 6.08 -1.97
CA THR A 63 -4.06 7.17 -2.96
C THR A 63 -4.86 6.82 -4.21
N THR A 64 -5.20 5.55 -4.38
CA THR A 64 -5.84 4.98 -5.58
C THR A 64 -4.97 4.96 -6.84
N LYS A 65 -3.72 5.37 -6.73
CA LYS A 65 -2.78 5.43 -7.86
C LYS A 65 -1.43 4.82 -7.49
N SER A 66 -0.74 4.28 -8.49
CA SER A 66 0.65 3.86 -8.32
C SER A 66 1.56 5.07 -8.20
N HIS A 67 2.48 5.06 -7.23
CA HIS A 67 3.52 6.10 -7.11
C HIS A 67 4.51 6.09 -8.28
N ARG A 68 4.55 5.01 -9.05
CA ARG A 68 5.36 4.88 -10.27
C ARG A 68 4.62 5.34 -11.53
N GLY A 69 3.37 5.80 -11.40
CA GLY A 69 2.55 6.17 -12.55
C GLY A 69 2.07 5.01 -13.40
N THR A 70 2.16 3.79 -12.87
CA THR A 70 1.76 2.57 -13.58
C THR A 70 0.24 2.49 -13.69
N LYS A 71 -0.25 2.06 -14.83
CA LYS A 71 -1.69 1.81 -15.04
C LYS A 71 -2.14 0.58 -14.25
N ASP A 72 -3.39 0.57 -13.84
CA ASP A 72 -3.97 -0.52 -13.04
C ASP A 72 -3.74 -1.90 -13.67
N ARG A 73 -3.97 -2.02 -14.96
CA ARG A 73 -3.80 -3.28 -15.71
C ARG A 73 -2.37 -3.82 -15.69
N ASP A 74 -1.38 -2.93 -15.59
CA ASP A 74 0.04 -3.30 -15.62
C ASP A 74 0.55 -3.69 -14.22
N MET A 75 -0.25 -3.49 -13.18
CA MET A 75 0.02 -3.98 -11.82
C MET A 75 -0.54 -5.38 -11.58
N ILE A 76 -1.48 -5.83 -12.43
CA ILE A 76 -2.03 -7.19 -12.37
C ILE A 76 -0.92 -8.17 -12.80
N GLN A 77 -0.81 -9.28 -12.08
CA GLN A 77 0.16 -10.32 -12.40
C GLN A 77 -0.05 -10.84 -13.83
N PHE A 78 1.04 -11.08 -14.53
CA PHE A 78 1.01 -11.64 -15.89
C PHE A 78 0.22 -12.95 -15.91
N GLY A 79 -0.68 -13.07 -16.90
CA GLY A 79 -1.54 -14.25 -17.06
C GLY A 79 -2.87 -14.17 -16.32
N TYR A 80 -3.12 -13.10 -15.58
CA TYR A 80 -4.38 -12.86 -14.87
C TYR A 80 -5.09 -11.61 -15.36
N ASP A 81 -6.40 -11.58 -15.22
CA ASP A 81 -7.25 -10.44 -15.62
C ASP A 81 -7.64 -9.55 -14.44
N GLU A 82 -7.39 -10.01 -13.23
CA GLU A 82 -7.81 -9.34 -12.02
C GLU A 82 -6.74 -9.50 -10.91
N SER A 83 -6.70 -8.50 -10.04
CA SER A 83 -5.86 -8.51 -8.84
C SER A 83 -6.65 -7.95 -7.66
N HIS A 84 -6.37 -8.45 -6.47
CA HIS A 84 -7.02 -7.99 -5.25
C HIS A 84 -5.98 -7.54 -4.24
N LEU A 85 -6.26 -6.40 -3.60
CA LEU A 85 -5.49 -5.87 -2.48
C LEU A 85 -6.45 -5.67 -1.31
N GLU A 86 -6.02 -6.13 -0.13
CA GLU A 86 -6.71 -5.84 1.13
C GLU A 86 -5.69 -5.22 2.08
N THR A 87 -5.97 -4.02 2.54
CA THR A 87 -5.13 -3.31 3.49
C THR A 87 -5.94 -2.98 4.73
N VAL A 88 -5.45 -3.39 5.90
CA VAL A 88 -6.08 -3.07 7.18
C VAL A 88 -5.26 -2.00 7.87
N VAL A 89 -5.91 -0.91 8.25
CA VAL A 89 -5.29 0.22 8.95
C VAL A 89 -6.06 0.54 10.24
N GLU A 90 -5.34 1.10 11.20
CA GLU A 90 -5.93 1.59 12.45
C GLU A 90 -5.63 3.08 12.58
N LYS A 91 -6.67 3.87 12.82
CA LYS A 91 -6.58 5.31 13.03
C LYS A 91 -7.44 5.69 14.22
N LYS A 92 -6.85 6.31 15.23
CA LYS A 92 -7.56 6.68 16.49
C LYS A 92 -8.27 5.50 17.15
N GLY A 93 -7.67 4.32 17.14
CA GLY A 93 -8.29 3.11 17.71
C GLY A 93 -9.38 2.48 16.82
N ILE A 94 -9.71 3.08 15.69
CA ILE A 94 -10.70 2.56 14.74
C ILE A 94 -10.00 1.80 13.63
N ILE A 95 -10.44 0.58 13.37
CA ILE A 95 -9.89 -0.28 12.32
C ILE A 95 -10.72 -0.10 11.05
N PHE A 96 -10.03 0.13 9.94
CA PHE A 96 -10.61 0.20 8.60
C PHE A 96 -10.00 -0.87 7.71
N GLN A 97 -10.84 -1.54 6.95
CA GLN A 97 -10.40 -2.44 5.88
C GLN A 97 -10.62 -1.78 4.53
N ILE A 98 -9.57 -1.70 3.75
CA ILE A 98 -9.61 -1.14 2.40
C ILE A 98 -9.40 -2.28 1.42
N ASP A 99 -10.40 -2.51 0.59
CA ASP A 99 -10.34 -3.50 -0.48
C ASP A 99 -10.22 -2.79 -1.83
N MET A 100 -9.29 -3.24 -2.65
CA MET A 100 -9.17 -2.82 -4.05
C MET A 100 -9.21 -4.01 -4.97
N HIS A 101 -10.00 -3.89 -5.99
CA HIS A 101 -10.13 -4.89 -7.05
C HIS A 101 -9.70 -4.26 -8.37
N LEU A 102 -8.48 -4.57 -8.81
CA LEU A 102 -7.96 -4.14 -10.10
C LEU A 102 -8.49 -5.06 -11.19
N LYS A 103 -8.91 -4.47 -12.30
CA LYS A 103 -9.45 -5.18 -13.46
C LYS A 103 -8.75 -4.70 -14.71
N LYS A 104 -8.46 -5.63 -15.61
CA LYS A 104 -7.71 -5.34 -16.84
C LYS A 104 -8.50 -4.46 -17.83
N ASN A 105 -9.79 -4.71 -17.94
CA ASN A 105 -10.65 -4.11 -18.96
C ASN A 105 -11.79 -3.26 -18.40
N SER A 106 -11.73 -2.90 -17.13
CA SER A 106 -12.77 -2.07 -16.51
C SER A 106 -12.16 -1.26 -15.35
N PRO A 107 -12.81 -0.19 -14.89
CA PRO A 107 -12.35 0.57 -13.74
C PRO A 107 -12.21 -0.32 -12.50
N LYS A 108 -11.22 0.01 -11.65
CA LYS A 108 -11.05 -0.67 -10.37
C LYS A 108 -12.22 -0.42 -9.43
N GLY A 109 -12.54 -1.42 -8.62
CA GLY A 109 -13.45 -1.28 -7.50
C GLY A 109 -12.69 -0.98 -6.22
N ILE A 110 -13.25 -0.14 -5.36
CA ILE A 110 -12.70 0.18 -4.04
C ILE A 110 -13.83 0.11 -3.03
N ALA A 111 -13.57 -0.51 -1.88
CA ALA A 111 -14.50 -0.58 -0.77
C ALA A 111 -13.79 -0.28 0.55
N ILE A 112 -14.48 0.37 1.46
CA ILE A 112 -14.05 0.58 2.84
C ILE A 112 -15.03 -0.18 3.74
N ASP A 113 -14.51 -1.09 4.56
CA ASP A 113 -15.31 -1.96 5.42
C ASP A 113 -16.43 -2.66 4.65
N LYS A 114 -16.09 -3.19 3.46
CA LYS A 114 -17.00 -3.86 2.52
C LYS A 114 -18.06 -2.96 1.85
N VAL A 115 -18.04 -1.65 2.11
CA VAL A 115 -18.94 -0.68 1.48
C VAL A 115 -18.23 -0.04 0.29
N PRO A 116 -18.73 -0.23 -0.94
CA PRO A 116 -18.15 0.38 -2.12
C PRO A 116 -18.13 1.91 -2.03
N ILE A 117 -17.01 2.52 -2.42
CA ILE A 117 -16.87 3.97 -2.53
C ILE A 117 -16.86 4.38 -4.00
N ARG A 118 -17.32 5.58 -4.28
CA ARG A 118 -17.37 6.15 -5.64
C ARG A 118 -16.31 7.20 -5.90
N ARG A 119 -15.77 7.81 -4.85
CA ARG A 119 -14.81 8.90 -4.95
C ARG A 119 -13.55 8.57 -4.15
N ALA A 120 -12.40 8.81 -4.75
CA ALA A 120 -11.11 8.65 -4.07
C ALA A 120 -11.00 9.52 -2.80
N SER A 121 -11.69 10.67 -2.77
CA SER A 121 -11.72 11.56 -1.61
C SER A 121 -12.27 10.91 -0.35
N GLU A 122 -13.12 9.92 -0.47
CA GLU A 122 -13.64 9.17 0.68
C GLU A 122 -12.53 8.34 1.35
N LEU A 123 -11.54 7.92 0.58
CA LEU A 123 -10.38 7.20 1.09
C LEU A 123 -9.36 8.14 1.75
N PHE A 124 -9.16 9.33 1.21
CA PHE A 124 -8.16 10.30 1.69
C PHE A 124 -8.40 10.76 3.13
N GLY A 125 -9.63 10.76 3.60
CA GLY A 125 -9.96 11.08 4.99
C GLY A 125 -9.53 10.00 5.98
N ILE A 126 -9.25 8.79 5.52
CA ILE A 126 -8.91 7.63 6.34
C ILE A 126 -7.42 7.34 6.26
N VAL A 127 -6.83 7.38 5.08
CA VAL A 127 -5.47 6.90 4.84
C VAL A 127 -4.59 8.01 4.29
N HIS A 128 -3.48 8.27 4.98
CA HIS A 128 -2.42 9.15 4.52
C HIS A 128 -1.10 8.40 4.60
N PHE A 129 -0.40 8.30 3.49
CA PHE A 129 0.92 7.68 3.45
C PHE A 129 2.02 8.71 3.24
N VAL A 130 3.05 8.64 4.06
CA VAL A 130 4.34 9.27 3.79
C VAL A 130 5.24 8.21 3.18
N PHE A 131 5.71 8.48 1.98
CA PHE A 131 6.48 7.54 1.21
C PHE A 131 7.92 8.06 1.00
N PHE A 132 8.90 7.23 1.31
CA PHE A 132 10.30 7.52 1.08
C PHE A 132 10.90 6.52 0.10
N SER A 133 11.60 7.03 -0.90
CA SER A 133 12.31 6.17 -1.84
C SER A 133 13.56 5.57 -1.19
N PRO A 134 14.06 4.42 -1.67
CA PRO A 134 15.31 3.84 -1.17
C PRO A 134 16.50 4.79 -1.27
N VAL A 135 16.57 5.59 -2.32
CA VAL A 135 17.61 6.59 -2.54
C VAL A 135 17.62 7.63 -1.41
N THR A 136 16.43 8.09 -1.01
CA THR A 136 16.28 9.04 0.10
C THR A 136 16.75 8.44 1.42
N LEU A 137 16.42 7.18 1.70
CA LEU A 137 16.87 6.47 2.92
C LEU A 137 18.38 6.33 2.99
N PHE A 138 19.04 6.05 1.87
CA PHE A 138 20.51 5.95 1.83
C PHE A 138 21.21 7.29 1.97
N THR A 139 20.63 8.35 1.42
CA THR A 139 21.24 9.69 1.42
C THR A 139 21.04 10.40 2.77
N TYR A 140 19.89 10.18 3.42
CA TYR A 140 19.50 10.89 4.65
C TYR A 140 18.88 9.95 5.68
N PRO A 141 19.63 8.98 6.21
CA PRO A 141 19.03 7.98 7.10
C PRO A 141 18.48 8.55 8.41
N SER A 142 19.00 9.69 8.87
CA SER A 142 18.60 10.33 10.12
C SER A 142 17.42 11.31 9.96
N SER A 143 17.09 11.71 8.75
CA SER A 143 16.03 12.70 8.48
C SER A 143 14.70 12.07 8.09
N VAL A 144 14.67 10.78 7.90
CA VAL A 144 13.47 10.03 7.43
C VAL A 144 12.45 9.85 8.56
N LEU A 145 12.85 10.13 9.75
CA LEU A 145 12.02 9.99 10.93
C LEU A 145 11.46 11.32 11.40
#